data_1f1f9e7523008834a8754519ba078f21
#
_entry.id   1f1f9e7523008834a8754519ba078f21
#
_cell.length_a   1.000
_cell.length_b   1.000
_cell.length_c   1.000
_cell.angle_alpha   90.00
_cell.angle_beta   90.00
_cell.angle_gamma   90.00
#
_symmetry.space_group_name_H-M   'P 1'
#
loop_
_entity.id
_entity.type
_entity.pdbx_description
1 polymer ?
#
loop_
_entity_poly.entity_id
_entity_poly.type
_entity_poly.pdbx_seq_one_letter_code
_entity_poly.pdbx_strand_id
1 'polypeptide(L)'
;MKLTKLSRGTVASTIASMMTLATVLGLTACTRDYTVAYVYMTGANKGTAGVINPYAVDYATGTLVRIGGPVPTGINPVGVVVTPNGLFLYVVNHDDSTVQPFGINGDGTLASKTATKITGTFPTAVAIDAAGKFLYVTYTYQTGYSATVPGPGGISIFPINADNSLGTPTNVNVGNNPVAITTSNFNSFVYVVDQEVSPNATVLGFSENTSTGALTVVPGTVITTVAGKTVATGFNAGTTPSAIAEDPSSRFVYVTDQTTNQLYGNVVQANGSLIAMVNGPFTTGVFPVAITIDPRAKYLYVANFNSSTVSAYAIDQATGTPAATVGSTGTQVKTGPTCVTIEPALGIYLYTSNSADGTVSGLQLNPHNGGLSGIQNSPFPGSGSPSCVVAAPNGQHATQIVQP
;
A
#
# COMPACT_ATOMS: atom_id res chain seq x y z
N MET A 1 75.14 -44.56 2.10
CA MET A 1 74.08 -43.73 1.64
C MET A 1 73.08 -43.53 2.81
N LYS A 2 73.11 -42.35 3.47
CA LYS A 2 72.32 -42.11 4.70
C LYS A 2 71.03 -41.40 4.30
N LEU A 3 69.88 -42.05 4.55
CA LEU A 3 68.54 -41.46 4.40
C LEU A 3 68.27 -40.59 5.64
N THR A 4 68.13 -39.32 5.44
CA THR A 4 67.71 -38.34 6.47
C THR A 4 66.21 -38.50 6.71
N LYS A 5 65.79 -38.79 7.95
CA LYS A 5 64.43 -38.83 8.42
C LYS A 5 63.88 -37.38 8.42
N LEU A 6 62.93 -37.05 7.55
CA LEU A 6 62.12 -35.87 7.71
C LEU A 6 61.26 -36.01 8.98
N SER A 7 61.31 -35.02 9.86
CA SER A 7 60.61 -35.04 11.16
C SER A 7 59.09 -34.86 10.91
N ARG A 8 58.31 -35.71 11.53
CA ARG A 8 56.82 -35.66 11.49
C ARG A 8 56.18 -34.35 12.05
N GLY A 9 57.00 -33.48 12.64
CA GLY A 9 56.52 -32.23 13.26
C GLY A 9 56.25 -31.10 12.24
N THR A 10 56.96 -31.06 11.11
CA THR A 10 56.83 -29.94 10.15
C THR A 10 55.62 -30.07 9.22
N VAL A 11 55.11 -31.27 9.02
CA VAL A 11 53.89 -31.51 8.16
C VAL A 11 52.60 -31.15 8.95
N ALA A 12 52.58 -31.43 10.24
CA ALA A 12 51.42 -31.13 11.09
C ALA A 12 51.20 -29.61 11.30
N SER A 13 52.27 -28.81 11.40
CA SER A 13 52.16 -27.35 11.54
C SER A 13 51.70 -26.65 10.26
N THR A 14 52.10 -27.16 9.07
CA THR A 14 51.66 -26.61 7.79
C THR A 14 50.21 -26.91 7.47
N ILE A 15 49.69 -28.07 7.85
CA ILE A 15 48.30 -28.43 7.68
C ILE A 15 47.39 -27.65 8.68
N ALA A 16 47.83 -27.43 9.90
CA ALA A 16 47.10 -26.63 10.88
C ALA A 16 47.04 -25.15 10.47
N SER A 17 48.08 -24.57 9.88
CA SER A 17 48.09 -23.19 9.36
C SER A 17 47.25 -23.03 8.10
N MET A 18 47.13 -24.06 7.23
CA MET A 18 46.23 -24.01 6.09
C MET A 18 44.75 -24.19 6.50
N MET A 19 44.46 -25.01 7.53
CA MET A 19 43.08 -25.12 8.02
C MET A 19 42.60 -23.87 8.76
N THR A 20 43.47 -23.19 9.51
CA THR A 20 43.10 -21.91 10.16
C THR A 20 42.92 -20.77 9.12
N LEU A 21 43.71 -20.75 8.05
CA LEU A 21 43.54 -19.76 6.99
C LEU A 21 42.25 -20.02 6.18
N ALA A 22 41.89 -21.28 5.93
CA ALA A 22 40.64 -21.65 5.26
C ALA A 22 39.38 -21.34 6.10
N THR A 23 39.44 -21.47 7.43
CA THR A 23 38.35 -21.10 8.32
C THR A 23 38.17 -19.59 8.46
N VAL A 24 39.25 -18.81 8.42
CA VAL A 24 39.18 -17.34 8.46
C VAL A 24 38.70 -16.78 7.11
N LEU A 25 39.10 -17.37 5.98
CA LEU A 25 38.60 -16.99 4.67
C LEU A 25 37.16 -17.49 4.39
N GLY A 26 36.73 -18.54 5.05
CA GLY A 26 35.35 -19.06 4.95
C GLY A 26 34.33 -18.27 5.77
N LEU A 27 34.75 -17.46 6.75
CA LEU A 27 33.89 -16.64 7.59
C LEU A 27 33.69 -15.22 7.05
N THR A 28 34.42 -14.81 6.02
CA THR A 28 34.13 -13.61 5.22
C THR A 28 33.34 -13.93 3.96
N ALA A 29 32.69 -15.10 3.90
CA ALA A 29 31.68 -15.35 2.87
C ALA A 29 30.57 -14.32 3.07
N CYS A 30 30.70 -13.24 2.29
CA CYS A 30 29.70 -12.25 1.98
C CYS A 30 28.38 -12.47 2.74
N THR A 31 28.14 -11.71 3.77
CA THR A 31 26.76 -11.37 4.12
C THR A 31 26.21 -10.58 2.93
N ARG A 32 25.84 -11.27 1.86
CA ARG A 32 24.99 -10.66 0.84
C ARG A 32 23.75 -10.22 1.61
N ASP A 33 23.48 -8.94 1.58
CA ASP A 33 22.17 -8.44 1.99
C ASP A 33 21.16 -9.01 0.99
N TYR A 34 20.46 -10.05 1.40
CA TYR A 34 19.41 -10.68 0.62
C TYR A 34 18.07 -9.95 0.74
N THR A 35 18.04 -8.82 1.45
CA THR A 35 16.82 -8.03 1.65
C THR A 35 16.55 -7.17 0.42
N VAL A 36 15.48 -7.44 -0.30
CA VAL A 36 15.09 -6.68 -1.51
C VAL A 36 14.20 -5.49 -1.18
N ALA A 37 13.38 -5.61 -0.16
CA ALA A 37 12.42 -4.61 0.27
C ALA A 37 12.08 -4.79 1.75
N TYR A 38 11.37 -3.83 2.31
CA TYR A 38 10.78 -3.92 3.64
C TYR A 38 9.26 -3.91 3.53
N VAL A 39 8.59 -4.70 4.36
CA VAL A 39 7.13 -4.74 4.48
C VAL A 39 6.74 -4.29 5.88
N TYR A 40 5.79 -3.38 5.95
CA TYR A 40 5.25 -2.82 7.19
C TYR A 40 3.77 -3.13 7.28
N MET A 41 3.38 -3.90 8.29
CA MET A 41 1.99 -4.25 8.55
C MET A 41 1.50 -3.49 9.77
N THR A 42 0.46 -2.68 9.62
CA THR A 42 -0.24 -2.07 10.75
C THR A 42 -1.20 -3.07 11.37
N GLY A 43 -1.32 -3.05 12.69
CA GLY A 43 -2.26 -3.87 13.44
C GLY A 43 -2.98 -3.06 14.50
N ALA A 44 -4.31 -3.12 14.49
CA ALA A 44 -5.15 -2.49 15.48
C ALA A 44 -5.21 -3.33 16.76
N ASN A 45 -5.19 -2.67 17.91
CA ASN A 45 -5.51 -3.26 19.21
C ASN A 45 -6.79 -2.59 19.72
N LYS A 46 -7.76 -3.38 20.14
CA LYS A 46 -9.07 -2.87 20.56
C LYS A 46 -8.95 -1.84 21.70
N GLY A 47 -9.27 -0.57 21.41
CA GLY A 47 -9.30 0.52 22.38
C GLY A 47 -7.95 0.98 22.95
N THR A 48 -6.84 0.52 22.38
CA THR A 48 -5.48 0.91 22.78
C THR A 48 -4.62 1.22 21.56
N ALA A 49 -3.40 1.71 21.80
CA ALA A 49 -2.45 1.97 20.72
C ALA A 49 -2.26 0.73 19.83
N GLY A 50 -2.31 0.95 18.54
CA GLY A 50 -1.96 -0.04 17.53
C GLY A 50 -0.46 -0.23 17.41
N VAL A 51 -0.05 -1.03 16.43
CA VAL A 51 1.37 -1.34 16.19
C VAL A 51 1.68 -1.39 14.69
N ILE A 52 2.95 -1.19 14.34
CA ILE A 52 3.53 -1.58 13.05
C ILE A 52 4.44 -2.77 13.30
N ASN A 53 4.34 -3.77 12.45
CA ASN A 53 5.22 -4.93 12.41
C ASN A 53 6.14 -4.80 11.18
N PRO A 54 7.44 -4.55 11.37
CA PRO A 54 8.40 -4.46 10.27
C PRO A 54 8.94 -5.84 9.89
N TYR A 55 9.11 -6.06 8.57
CA TYR A 55 9.70 -7.28 8.00
C TYR A 55 10.68 -6.93 6.88
N ALA A 56 11.75 -7.72 6.78
CA ALA A 56 12.61 -7.79 5.61
C ALA A 56 12.05 -8.82 4.62
N VAL A 57 12.12 -8.50 3.33
CA VAL A 57 11.74 -9.41 2.23
C VAL A 57 12.98 -10.08 1.71
N ASP A 58 13.06 -11.40 1.79
CA ASP A 58 14.14 -12.18 1.20
C ASP A 58 14.10 -12.09 -0.33
N TYR A 59 15.21 -11.73 -0.95
CA TYR A 59 15.34 -11.51 -2.39
C TYR A 59 14.95 -12.75 -3.23
N ALA A 60 15.35 -13.95 -2.78
CA ALA A 60 15.19 -15.17 -3.58
C ALA A 60 13.82 -15.82 -3.42
N THR A 61 13.20 -15.70 -2.25
CA THR A 61 12.02 -16.46 -1.88
C THR A 61 10.80 -15.62 -1.57
N GLY A 62 10.96 -14.31 -1.34
CA GLY A 62 9.90 -13.42 -0.85
C GLY A 62 9.48 -13.68 0.61
N THR A 63 10.18 -14.57 1.31
CA THR A 63 9.88 -14.87 2.72
C THR A 63 10.06 -13.62 3.57
N LEU A 64 9.11 -13.38 4.48
CA LEU A 64 9.19 -12.27 5.43
C LEU A 64 9.96 -12.69 6.68
N VAL A 65 10.99 -11.93 7.00
CA VAL A 65 11.77 -12.05 8.23
C VAL A 65 11.50 -10.85 9.11
N ARG A 66 11.06 -11.05 10.36
CA ARG A 66 10.71 -9.96 11.27
C ARG A 66 11.95 -9.13 11.63
N ILE A 67 11.82 -7.80 11.60
CA ILE A 67 12.84 -6.84 12.00
C ILE A 67 12.47 -6.27 13.38
N GLY A 68 13.20 -6.65 14.42
CA GLY A 68 12.93 -6.15 15.77
C GLY A 68 11.55 -6.49 16.32
N GLY A 69 11.04 -5.67 17.23
CA GLY A 69 9.72 -5.78 17.83
C GLY A 69 8.67 -4.91 17.13
N PRO A 70 7.37 -5.08 17.51
CA PRO A 70 6.30 -4.18 17.06
C PRO A 70 6.58 -2.73 17.52
N VAL A 71 6.33 -1.77 16.64
CA VAL A 71 6.50 -0.33 16.91
C VAL A 71 5.13 0.29 17.20
N PRO A 72 4.93 0.99 18.33
CA PRO A 72 3.63 1.57 18.66
C PRO A 72 3.17 2.65 17.66
N THR A 73 1.85 2.69 17.40
CA THR A 73 1.14 3.74 16.64
C THR A 73 0.10 4.41 17.54
N GLY A 74 -0.73 5.30 16.97
CA GLY A 74 -1.97 5.74 17.62
C GLY A 74 -3.05 4.64 17.64
N ILE A 75 -4.26 5.00 18.06
CA ILE A 75 -5.36 4.05 18.23
C ILE A 75 -6.02 3.76 16.87
N ASN A 76 -6.24 2.48 16.58
CA ASN A 76 -6.90 1.98 15.39
C ASN A 76 -6.25 2.49 14.08
N PRO A 77 -5.00 2.08 13.75
CA PRO A 77 -4.38 2.41 12.47
C PRO A 77 -5.14 1.75 11.31
N VAL A 78 -5.59 2.55 10.34
CA VAL A 78 -6.42 2.09 9.20
C VAL A 78 -5.74 2.22 7.85
N GLY A 79 -4.73 3.08 7.73
CA GLY A 79 -4.01 3.31 6.48
C GLY A 79 -2.54 3.57 6.72
N VAL A 80 -1.72 3.19 5.75
CA VAL A 80 -0.28 3.42 5.74
C VAL A 80 0.19 3.68 4.32
N VAL A 81 1.09 4.64 4.14
CA VAL A 81 1.72 4.95 2.86
C VAL A 81 3.21 5.20 3.06
N VAL A 82 4.02 4.82 2.08
CA VAL A 82 5.47 5.07 2.04
C VAL A 82 5.76 6.24 1.10
N THR A 83 6.71 7.10 1.46
CA THR A 83 7.19 8.15 0.57
C THR A 83 7.82 7.59 -0.70
N PRO A 84 7.75 8.29 -1.85
CA PRO A 84 8.33 7.80 -3.11
C PRO A 84 9.84 7.48 -3.03
N ASN A 85 10.58 8.14 -2.13
CA ASN A 85 11.99 7.85 -1.90
C ASN A 85 12.25 6.66 -0.96
N GLY A 86 11.20 6.03 -0.41
CA GLY A 86 11.31 4.87 0.48
C GLY A 86 11.87 5.14 1.87
N LEU A 87 12.06 6.41 2.27
CA LEU A 87 12.74 6.76 3.52
C LEU A 87 11.80 7.03 4.70
N PHE A 88 10.51 7.22 4.44
CA PHE A 88 9.50 7.49 5.47
C PHE A 88 8.21 6.77 5.17
N LEU A 89 7.44 6.52 6.23
CA LEU A 89 6.05 6.09 6.11
C LEU A 89 5.16 6.94 7.03
N TYR A 90 3.90 7.06 6.65
CA TYR A 90 2.87 7.75 7.41
C TYR A 90 1.73 6.80 7.73
N VAL A 91 1.38 6.72 9.01
CA VAL A 91 0.26 5.89 9.50
C VAL A 91 -0.89 6.78 9.90
N VAL A 92 -2.07 6.44 9.44
CA VAL A 92 -3.32 7.12 9.77
C VAL A 92 -4.02 6.36 10.88
N ASN A 93 -4.24 7.05 12.02
CA ASN A 93 -4.88 6.49 13.21
C ASN A 93 -6.31 7.02 13.31
N HIS A 94 -7.28 6.14 13.07
CA HIS A 94 -8.70 6.49 12.95
C HIS A 94 -9.27 7.11 14.23
N ASP A 95 -9.13 6.42 15.38
CA ASP A 95 -9.78 6.84 16.62
C ASP A 95 -9.09 8.05 17.27
N ASP A 96 -7.79 8.22 17.04
CA ASP A 96 -7.04 9.41 17.49
C ASP A 96 -7.20 10.61 16.57
N SER A 97 -7.71 10.43 15.36
CA SER A 97 -7.77 11.45 14.31
C SER A 97 -6.41 12.08 14.03
N THR A 98 -5.38 11.24 13.88
CA THR A 98 -3.98 11.66 13.68
C THR A 98 -3.32 10.97 12.50
N VAL A 99 -2.26 11.61 12.01
CA VAL A 99 -1.25 11.00 11.14
C VAL A 99 0.07 10.96 11.89
N GLN A 100 0.71 9.80 11.93
CA GLN A 100 2.00 9.60 12.59
C GLN A 100 3.08 9.26 11.57
N PRO A 101 4.13 10.10 11.45
CA PRO A 101 5.28 9.82 10.60
C PRO A 101 6.27 8.88 11.28
N PHE A 102 6.95 8.04 10.46
CA PHE A 102 8.06 7.18 10.88
C PHE A 102 9.18 7.28 9.85
N GLY A 103 10.42 7.45 10.31
CA GLY A 103 11.60 7.29 9.47
C GLY A 103 11.90 5.80 9.27
N ILE A 104 12.28 5.42 8.06
CA ILE A 104 12.75 4.08 7.71
C ILE A 104 14.28 4.10 7.72
N ASN A 105 14.89 3.37 8.64
CA ASN A 105 16.36 3.22 8.71
C ASN A 105 16.85 2.24 7.62
N GLY A 106 18.14 2.28 7.31
CA GLY A 106 18.73 1.42 6.29
C GLY A 106 18.63 -0.09 6.55
N ASP A 107 18.35 -0.50 7.78
CA ASP A 107 18.08 -1.88 8.19
C ASP A 107 16.57 -2.22 8.24
N GLY A 108 15.70 -1.30 7.84
CA GLY A 108 14.25 -1.44 7.85
C GLY A 108 13.58 -1.20 9.21
N THR A 109 14.35 -0.87 10.26
CA THR A 109 13.77 -0.45 11.55
C THR A 109 13.11 0.93 11.43
N LEU A 110 12.14 1.20 12.30
CA LEU A 110 11.37 2.44 12.27
C LEU A 110 11.75 3.39 13.41
N ALA A 111 11.93 4.66 13.08
CA ALA A 111 12.08 5.78 14.01
C ALA A 111 10.79 6.59 14.06
N SER A 112 10.06 6.50 15.19
CA SER A 112 8.79 7.23 15.39
C SER A 112 9.01 8.73 15.50
N LYS A 113 8.12 9.51 14.88
CA LYS A 113 8.01 10.98 15.01
C LYS A 113 6.69 11.37 15.65
N THR A 114 6.55 12.64 16.00
CA THR A 114 5.33 13.18 16.62
C THR A 114 4.14 13.09 15.67
N ALA A 115 3.03 12.54 16.15
CA ALA A 115 1.76 12.50 15.42
C ALA A 115 1.14 13.90 15.29
N THR A 116 0.50 14.17 14.14
CA THR A 116 -0.17 15.44 13.84
C THR A 116 -1.67 15.20 13.67
N LYS A 117 -2.49 16.10 14.22
CA LYS A 117 -3.96 16.05 14.06
C LYS A 117 -4.37 16.41 12.63
N ILE A 118 -5.39 15.73 12.12
CA ILE A 118 -6.07 16.08 10.87
C ILE A 118 -7.04 17.25 11.09
N THR A 119 -7.57 17.81 10.00
CA THR A 119 -8.54 18.94 10.06
C THR A 119 -9.96 18.51 10.43
N GLY A 120 -10.25 17.23 10.43
CA GLY A 120 -11.53 16.63 10.81
C GLY A 120 -11.36 15.49 11.81
N THR A 121 -12.27 14.51 11.79
CA THR A 121 -12.22 13.34 12.66
C THR A 121 -12.46 12.04 11.87
N PHE A 122 -11.97 10.93 12.41
CA PHE A 122 -12.09 9.58 11.85
C PHE A 122 -11.53 9.48 10.43
N PRO A 123 -10.20 9.60 10.25
CA PRO A 123 -9.56 9.40 8.95
C PRO A 123 -9.78 7.99 8.43
N THR A 124 -9.96 7.87 7.11
CA THR A 124 -10.34 6.62 6.43
C THR A 124 -9.26 6.08 5.50
N ALA A 125 -8.56 6.98 4.78
CA ALA A 125 -7.52 6.58 3.84
C ALA A 125 -6.44 7.66 3.69
N VAL A 126 -5.31 7.29 3.05
CA VAL A 126 -4.15 8.16 2.87
C VAL A 126 -3.50 7.92 1.51
N ALA A 127 -3.08 8.99 0.85
CA ALA A 127 -2.25 8.97 -0.34
C ALA A 127 -1.18 10.05 -0.26
N ILE A 128 -0.09 9.88 -1.00
CA ILE A 128 1.00 10.84 -1.12
C ILE A 128 1.18 11.21 -2.59
N ASP A 129 1.46 12.47 -2.89
CA ASP A 129 1.74 12.89 -4.26
C ASP A 129 3.04 12.25 -4.80
N ALA A 130 3.18 12.17 -6.13
CA ALA A 130 4.32 11.55 -6.77
C ALA A 130 5.68 12.20 -6.42
N ALA A 131 5.65 13.48 -6.05
CA ALA A 131 6.86 14.21 -5.64
C ALA A 131 7.20 14.04 -4.14
N GLY A 132 6.32 13.43 -3.35
CA GLY A 132 6.46 13.30 -1.89
C GLY A 132 6.40 14.64 -1.14
N LYS A 133 5.68 15.62 -1.68
CA LYS A 133 5.54 16.97 -1.10
C LYS A 133 4.26 17.18 -0.31
N PHE A 134 3.21 16.45 -0.65
CA PHE A 134 1.90 16.57 -0.04
C PHE A 134 1.32 15.22 0.33
N LEU A 135 0.74 15.15 1.52
CA LEU A 135 0.01 14.00 2.02
C LEU A 135 -1.47 14.35 2.10
N TYR A 136 -2.31 13.51 1.50
CA TYR A 136 -3.75 13.65 1.45
C TYR A 136 -4.39 12.59 2.33
N VAL A 137 -5.22 13.01 3.29
CA VAL A 137 -5.89 12.12 4.24
C VAL A 137 -7.38 12.38 4.20
N THR A 138 -8.16 11.41 3.75
CA THR A 138 -9.63 11.47 3.81
C THR A 138 -10.11 11.23 5.23
N TYR A 139 -11.22 11.86 5.61
CA TYR A 139 -11.83 11.70 6.93
C TYR A 139 -13.37 11.81 6.86
N THR A 140 -14.05 11.17 7.81
CA THR A 140 -15.51 11.02 7.80
C THR A 140 -16.25 12.30 8.17
N TYR A 141 -15.79 13.05 9.18
CA TYR A 141 -16.50 14.23 9.67
C TYR A 141 -15.60 15.46 9.75
N GLN A 142 -16.10 16.58 9.23
CA GLN A 142 -15.53 17.89 9.50
C GLN A 142 -15.78 18.33 10.94
N THR A 143 -15.03 19.32 11.39
CA THR A 143 -15.22 19.92 12.72
C THR A 143 -16.67 20.38 12.92
N GLY A 144 -17.30 19.94 14.00
CA GLY A 144 -18.70 20.22 14.33
C GLY A 144 -19.69 19.15 13.88
N TYR A 145 -19.23 18.13 13.14
CA TYR A 145 -20.04 16.95 12.75
C TYR A 145 -19.59 15.69 13.47
N SER A 146 -20.49 14.71 13.55
CA SER A 146 -20.27 13.43 14.22
C SER A 146 -21.26 12.37 13.71
N ALA A 147 -21.19 11.15 14.22
CA ALA A 147 -22.19 10.11 13.93
C ALA A 147 -23.62 10.48 14.36
N THR A 148 -23.77 11.33 15.39
CA THR A 148 -25.07 11.81 15.87
C THR A 148 -25.54 13.11 15.18
N VAL A 149 -24.62 13.83 14.56
CA VAL A 149 -24.88 15.03 13.76
C VAL A 149 -24.16 14.83 12.42
N PRO A 150 -24.74 14.02 11.51
CA PRO A 150 -24.09 13.67 10.23
C PRO A 150 -23.80 14.93 9.39
N GLY A 151 -22.66 14.96 8.76
CA GLY A 151 -22.22 16.04 7.88
C GLY A 151 -21.13 15.58 6.94
N PRO A 152 -20.62 16.51 6.13
CA PRO A 152 -19.65 16.17 5.10
C PRO A 152 -18.33 15.69 5.68
N GLY A 153 -17.69 14.78 4.96
CA GLY A 153 -16.30 14.45 5.12
C GLY A 153 -15.38 15.46 4.43
N GLY A 154 -14.09 15.15 4.40
CA GLY A 154 -13.11 16.02 3.78
C GLY A 154 -11.78 15.33 3.50
N ILE A 155 -10.86 16.12 2.98
CA ILE A 155 -9.46 15.77 2.78
C ILE A 155 -8.62 16.75 3.59
N SER A 156 -7.80 16.27 4.52
CA SER A 156 -6.71 17.04 5.12
C SER A 156 -5.50 16.98 4.18
N ILE A 157 -4.97 18.13 3.81
CA ILE A 157 -3.81 18.25 2.92
C ILE A 157 -2.64 18.74 3.75
N PHE A 158 -1.65 17.91 3.97
CA PHE A 158 -0.45 18.24 4.74
C PHE A 158 0.72 18.53 3.81
N PRO A 159 1.35 19.70 3.88
CA PRO A 159 2.69 19.85 3.34
C PRO A 159 3.67 18.93 4.08
N ILE A 160 4.54 18.26 3.34
CA ILE A 160 5.63 17.45 3.89
C ILE A 160 6.88 18.32 3.92
N ASN A 161 7.42 18.58 5.11
CA ASN A 161 8.61 19.36 5.32
C ASN A 161 9.87 18.60 4.88
N ALA A 162 10.99 19.29 4.72
CA ALA A 162 12.27 18.67 4.31
C ALA A 162 12.78 17.58 5.29
N ASP A 163 12.40 17.66 6.57
CA ASP A 163 12.68 16.63 7.58
C ASP A 163 11.61 15.53 7.63
N ASN A 164 10.65 15.56 6.70
CA ASN A 164 9.49 14.68 6.58
C ASN A 164 8.52 14.74 7.80
N SER A 165 8.58 15.81 8.60
CA SER A 165 7.48 16.15 9.48
C SER A 165 6.32 16.76 8.67
N LEU A 166 5.11 16.71 9.22
CA LEU A 166 3.93 17.27 8.58
C LEU A 166 3.76 18.74 8.97
N GLY A 167 3.57 19.60 8.00
CA GLY A 167 3.21 21.00 8.19
C GLY A 167 1.75 21.18 8.62
N THR A 168 1.31 22.45 8.76
CA THR A 168 -0.09 22.75 9.10
C THR A 168 -1.01 22.33 7.96
N PRO A 169 -2.02 21.48 8.22
CA PRO A 169 -2.91 21.02 7.17
C PRO A 169 -3.91 22.11 6.75
N THR A 170 -4.27 22.07 5.47
CA THR A 170 -5.48 22.71 4.92
C THR A 170 -6.52 21.62 4.67
N ASN A 171 -7.77 22.01 4.33
CA ASN A 171 -8.81 21.04 4.03
C ASN A 171 -9.59 21.38 2.77
N VAL A 172 -10.13 20.32 2.15
CA VAL A 172 -11.12 20.39 1.07
C VAL A 172 -12.33 19.57 1.48
N ASN A 173 -13.52 20.13 1.31
CA ASN A 173 -14.77 19.42 1.54
C ASN A 173 -15.00 18.44 0.40
N VAL A 174 -15.45 17.24 0.74
CA VAL A 174 -15.88 16.20 -0.22
C VAL A 174 -17.28 15.71 0.16
N GLY A 175 -17.75 14.61 -0.39
CA GLY A 175 -19.04 14.03 -0.02
C GLY A 175 -19.14 13.60 1.44
N ASN A 176 -20.13 12.78 1.76
CA ASN A 176 -20.46 12.47 3.15
C ASN A 176 -19.67 11.27 3.73
N ASN A 177 -19.09 10.42 2.89
CA ASN A 177 -18.37 9.23 3.34
C ASN A 177 -17.18 8.88 2.44
N PRO A 178 -16.11 9.69 2.44
CA PRO A 178 -14.90 9.38 1.67
C PRO A 178 -14.17 8.20 2.31
N VAL A 179 -13.98 7.11 1.56
CA VAL A 179 -13.43 5.84 2.07
C VAL A 179 -12.08 5.46 1.48
N ALA A 180 -11.73 5.98 0.29
CA ALA A 180 -10.48 5.66 -0.36
C ALA A 180 -9.97 6.85 -1.19
N ILE A 181 -8.65 6.93 -1.39
CA ILE A 181 -7.99 8.01 -2.12
C ILE A 181 -6.77 7.47 -2.87
N THR A 182 -6.51 7.98 -4.06
CA THR A 182 -5.29 7.72 -4.82
C THR A 182 -4.78 8.99 -5.49
N THR A 183 -3.49 9.07 -5.76
CA THR A 183 -2.81 10.16 -6.45
C THR A 183 -2.14 9.65 -7.71
N SER A 184 -2.09 10.46 -8.75
CA SER A 184 -1.44 10.11 -10.01
C SER A 184 0.08 10.20 -9.94
N ASN A 185 0.76 9.27 -10.61
CA ASN A 185 2.22 9.28 -10.69
C ASN A 185 2.77 10.29 -11.72
N PHE A 186 2.07 10.52 -12.83
CA PHE A 186 2.52 11.37 -13.93
C PHE A 186 1.62 12.55 -14.23
N ASN A 187 0.35 12.46 -13.81
CA ASN A 187 -0.64 13.51 -14.05
C ASN A 187 -1.01 14.16 -12.73
N SER A 188 -0.98 15.35 -12.46
CA SER A 188 -1.32 15.95 -11.16
C SER A 188 -2.82 15.83 -10.83
N PHE A 189 -3.32 14.58 -10.70
CA PHE A 189 -4.70 14.28 -10.33
C PHE A 189 -4.77 13.51 -9.01
N VAL A 190 -5.87 13.73 -8.29
CA VAL A 190 -6.25 13.02 -7.08
C VAL A 190 -7.67 12.52 -7.24
N TYR A 191 -7.91 11.25 -6.96
CA TYR A 191 -9.23 10.64 -7.02
C TYR A 191 -9.64 10.11 -5.66
N VAL A 192 -10.87 10.45 -5.25
CA VAL A 192 -11.45 10.06 -3.95
C VAL A 192 -12.72 9.28 -4.19
N VAL A 193 -12.85 8.14 -3.53
CA VAL A 193 -14.10 7.38 -3.49
C VAL A 193 -14.97 7.90 -2.37
N ASP A 194 -16.16 8.37 -2.72
CA ASP A 194 -17.20 8.74 -1.77
C ASP A 194 -18.32 7.71 -1.80
N GLN A 195 -18.51 7.03 -0.68
CA GLN A 195 -19.46 5.93 -0.52
C GLN A 195 -20.88 6.43 -0.15
N GLU A 196 -21.22 7.65 -0.46
CA GLU A 196 -22.53 8.21 -0.13
C GLU A 196 -23.67 7.40 -0.75
N VAL A 197 -24.70 7.11 0.06
CA VAL A 197 -25.77 6.15 -0.26
C VAL A 197 -26.82 6.68 -1.25
N SER A 198 -26.82 7.96 -1.64
CA SER A 198 -27.88 8.51 -2.51
C SER A 198 -27.40 9.71 -3.36
N PRO A 199 -27.60 9.70 -4.67
CA PRO A 199 -28.25 8.67 -5.51
C PRO A 199 -27.32 7.53 -5.94
N ASN A 200 -26.00 7.67 -5.89
CA ASN A 200 -24.99 6.64 -6.18
C ASN A 200 -23.64 7.03 -5.56
N ALA A 201 -22.88 6.05 -5.12
CA ALA A 201 -21.50 6.24 -4.73
C ALA A 201 -20.65 6.70 -5.94
N THR A 202 -19.70 7.59 -5.72
CA THR A 202 -18.97 8.26 -6.79
C THR A 202 -17.47 8.25 -6.60
N VAL A 203 -16.73 8.35 -7.69
CA VAL A 203 -15.35 8.82 -7.70
C VAL A 203 -15.35 10.32 -7.95
N LEU A 204 -14.78 11.08 -7.03
CA LEU A 204 -14.55 12.52 -7.15
C LEU A 204 -13.12 12.74 -7.68
N GLY A 205 -12.98 13.48 -8.77
CA GLY A 205 -11.70 13.80 -9.36
C GLY A 205 -11.28 15.23 -9.08
N PHE A 206 -9.99 15.43 -8.82
CA PHE A 206 -9.38 16.73 -8.58
C PHE A 206 -8.09 16.88 -9.37
N SER A 207 -7.79 18.08 -9.83
CA SER A 207 -6.45 18.49 -10.25
C SER A 207 -5.69 19.05 -9.06
N GLU A 208 -4.44 18.65 -8.92
CA GLU A 208 -3.52 19.09 -7.87
C GLU A 208 -2.68 20.27 -8.35
N ASN A 209 -2.55 21.30 -7.52
CA ASN A 209 -1.49 22.28 -7.67
C ASN A 209 -0.22 21.74 -7.00
N THR A 210 0.75 21.28 -7.78
CA THR A 210 1.99 20.64 -7.30
C THR A 210 2.93 21.54 -6.49
N SER A 211 2.62 22.84 -6.41
CA SER A 211 3.38 23.81 -5.57
C SER A 211 2.75 24.05 -4.21
N THR A 212 1.42 23.89 -4.09
CA THR A 212 0.66 24.21 -2.88
C THR A 212 -0.13 23.04 -2.31
N GLY A 213 -0.27 21.93 -3.06
CA GLY A 213 -1.14 20.79 -2.73
C GLY A 213 -2.63 21.08 -2.89
N ALA A 214 -3.02 22.31 -3.28
CA ALA A 214 -4.43 22.68 -3.41
C ALA A 214 -5.14 21.86 -4.48
N LEU A 215 -6.36 21.40 -4.17
CA LEU A 215 -7.18 20.59 -5.04
C LEU A 215 -8.30 21.40 -5.68
N THR A 216 -8.50 21.24 -6.98
CA THR A 216 -9.61 21.83 -7.77
C THR A 216 -10.35 20.72 -8.48
N VAL A 217 -11.69 20.71 -8.45
CA VAL A 217 -12.50 19.66 -9.10
C VAL A 217 -12.25 19.62 -10.61
N VAL A 218 -12.15 18.40 -11.16
CA VAL A 218 -12.06 18.19 -12.62
C VAL A 218 -13.45 18.20 -13.25
N PRO A 219 -13.57 18.39 -14.58
CA PRO A 219 -14.85 18.29 -15.28
C PRO A 219 -15.52 16.92 -15.02
N GLY A 220 -16.80 16.93 -14.69
CA GLY A 220 -17.58 15.75 -14.29
C GLY A 220 -17.66 15.54 -12.77
N THR A 221 -16.86 16.25 -11.97
CA THR A 221 -17.00 16.29 -10.52
C THR A 221 -17.67 17.62 -10.11
N VAL A 222 -18.70 17.51 -9.27
CA VAL A 222 -19.40 18.69 -8.71
C VAL A 222 -19.54 18.48 -7.19
N ILE A 223 -19.13 19.48 -6.43
CA ILE A 223 -19.30 19.52 -4.97
C ILE A 223 -20.04 20.81 -4.64
N THR A 224 -21.22 20.70 -4.06
CA THR A 224 -22.05 21.84 -3.66
C THR A 224 -22.45 21.71 -2.20
N THR A 225 -22.48 22.81 -1.47
CA THR A 225 -23.01 22.86 -0.10
C THR A 225 -24.27 23.72 -0.10
N VAL A 226 -25.41 23.10 0.15
CA VAL A 226 -26.71 23.78 0.23
C VAL A 226 -27.32 23.51 1.61
N ALA A 227 -27.63 24.59 2.33
CA ALA A 227 -28.21 24.52 3.70
C ALA A 227 -27.42 23.62 4.67
N GLY A 228 -26.09 23.66 4.60
CA GLY A 228 -25.21 22.87 5.47
C GLY A 228 -25.05 21.39 5.05
N LYS A 229 -25.66 20.96 3.94
CA LYS A 229 -25.45 19.63 3.37
C LYS A 229 -24.52 19.74 2.17
N THR A 230 -23.45 18.96 2.17
CA THR A 230 -22.59 18.81 1.01
C THR A 230 -23.14 17.68 0.16
N VAL A 231 -23.38 17.95 -1.13
CA VAL A 231 -23.72 16.96 -2.13
C VAL A 231 -22.56 16.89 -3.11
N ALA A 232 -22.02 15.70 -3.29
CA ALA A 232 -20.96 15.44 -4.24
C ALA A 232 -21.49 14.50 -5.34
N THR A 233 -21.19 14.84 -6.58
CA THR A 233 -21.45 13.99 -7.74
C THR A 233 -20.17 13.87 -8.54
N GLY A 234 -19.91 12.71 -9.10
CA GLY A 234 -18.70 12.40 -9.84
C GLY A 234 -18.92 11.24 -10.80
N PHE A 235 -17.90 10.43 -10.96
CA PHE A 235 -17.92 9.27 -11.85
C PHE A 235 -18.45 8.05 -11.11
N ASN A 236 -19.15 7.15 -11.82
CA ASN A 236 -19.77 5.98 -11.24
C ASN A 236 -18.74 5.06 -10.56
N ALA A 237 -18.98 4.74 -9.28
CA ALA A 237 -18.14 3.85 -8.45
C ALA A 237 -18.87 2.57 -8.02
N GLY A 238 -20.10 2.34 -8.45
CA GLY A 238 -20.95 1.24 -8.01
C GLY A 238 -21.88 1.60 -6.85
N THR A 239 -22.20 0.63 -6.02
CA THR A 239 -23.16 0.78 -4.92
C THR A 239 -22.47 1.04 -3.57
N THR A 240 -21.41 0.28 -3.26
CA THR A 240 -20.65 0.37 -2.01
C THR A 240 -19.16 0.20 -2.31
N PRO A 241 -18.54 1.20 -2.96
CA PRO A 241 -17.14 1.11 -3.31
C PRO A 241 -16.26 1.10 -2.08
N SER A 242 -15.14 0.37 -2.12
CA SER A 242 -14.29 0.12 -0.96
C SER A 242 -12.84 0.56 -1.14
N ALA A 243 -12.30 0.46 -2.34
CA ALA A 243 -10.91 0.83 -2.62
C ALA A 243 -10.76 1.38 -4.03
N ILE A 244 -9.69 2.15 -4.23
CA ILE A 244 -9.31 2.74 -5.51
C ILE A 244 -7.82 2.57 -5.75
N ALA A 245 -7.42 2.29 -6.98
CA ALA A 245 -6.04 2.34 -7.42
C ALA A 245 -5.94 2.93 -8.82
N GLU A 246 -4.95 3.77 -9.05
CA GLU A 246 -4.53 4.21 -10.37
C GLU A 246 -3.39 3.32 -10.87
N ASP A 247 -3.36 3.03 -12.16
CA ASP A 247 -2.24 2.28 -12.73
C ASP A 247 -0.97 3.13 -12.72
N PRO A 248 0.23 2.52 -12.56
CA PRO A 248 1.49 3.25 -12.47
C PRO A 248 1.78 4.19 -13.65
N SER A 249 1.15 3.99 -14.82
CA SER A 249 1.26 4.88 -15.97
C SER A 249 0.25 6.03 -16.00
N SER A 250 -0.60 6.14 -14.97
CA SER A 250 -1.63 7.19 -14.80
C SER A 250 -2.65 7.29 -15.95
N ARG A 251 -2.95 6.16 -16.61
CA ARG A 251 -3.93 6.10 -17.70
C ARG A 251 -5.27 5.51 -17.27
N PHE A 252 -5.28 4.69 -16.22
CA PHE A 252 -6.44 3.91 -15.81
C PHE A 252 -6.65 3.98 -14.29
N VAL A 253 -7.92 4.07 -13.89
CA VAL A 253 -8.34 4.03 -12.49
C VAL A 253 -9.33 2.89 -12.28
N TYR A 254 -9.11 2.11 -11.23
CA TYR A 254 -9.95 0.98 -10.87
C TYR A 254 -10.52 1.13 -9.47
N VAL A 255 -11.80 0.77 -9.31
CA VAL A 255 -12.54 0.86 -8.05
C VAL A 255 -13.22 -0.47 -7.74
N THR A 256 -13.08 -0.98 -6.54
CA THR A 256 -13.78 -2.19 -6.08
C THR A 256 -15.11 -1.84 -5.42
N ASP A 257 -16.16 -2.62 -5.69
CA ASP A 257 -17.48 -2.55 -5.04
C ASP A 257 -17.74 -3.81 -4.23
N GLN A 258 -17.79 -3.67 -2.93
CA GLN A 258 -17.89 -4.80 -1.99
C GLN A 258 -19.27 -5.47 -1.97
N THR A 259 -20.34 -4.75 -2.31
CA THR A 259 -21.70 -5.30 -2.29
C THR A 259 -22.02 -6.07 -3.56
N THR A 260 -21.62 -5.54 -4.71
CA THR A 260 -21.88 -6.18 -6.01
C THR A 260 -20.79 -7.18 -6.40
N ASN A 261 -19.67 -7.23 -5.67
CA ASN A 261 -18.50 -8.06 -5.97
C ASN A 261 -17.93 -7.74 -7.37
N GLN A 262 -17.72 -6.46 -7.62
CA GLN A 262 -17.33 -5.96 -8.93
C GLN A 262 -16.13 -5.01 -8.86
N LEU A 263 -15.46 -4.90 -10.00
CA LEU A 263 -14.37 -3.98 -10.28
C LEU A 263 -14.82 -3.03 -11.39
N TYR A 264 -14.85 -1.74 -11.11
CA TYR A 264 -15.14 -0.68 -12.06
C TYR A 264 -13.81 -0.14 -12.62
N GLY A 265 -13.65 -0.18 -13.93
CA GLY A 265 -12.47 0.36 -14.62
C GLY A 265 -12.83 1.65 -15.35
N ASN A 266 -11.92 2.63 -15.32
CA ASN A 266 -12.07 3.93 -15.95
C ASN A 266 -10.78 4.33 -16.69
N VAL A 267 -10.94 5.02 -17.82
CA VAL A 267 -9.84 5.64 -18.56
C VAL A 267 -9.72 7.09 -18.13
N VAL A 268 -8.53 7.50 -17.74
CA VAL A 268 -8.21 8.88 -17.36
C VAL A 268 -8.06 9.74 -18.61
N GLN A 269 -8.77 10.85 -18.67
CA GLN A 269 -8.69 11.83 -19.75
C GLN A 269 -7.64 12.90 -19.43
N ALA A 270 -7.17 13.62 -20.44
CA ALA A 270 -6.16 14.67 -20.30
C ALA A 270 -6.57 15.80 -19.33
N ASN A 271 -7.87 16.00 -19.09
CA ASN A 271 -8.41 16.99 -18.14
C ASN A 271 -8.75 16.39 -16.77
N GLY A 272 -8.38 15.12 -16.51
CA GLY A 272 -8.66 14.40 -15.27
C GLY A 272 -10.05 13.78 -15.15
N SER A 273 -10.96 14.00 -16.14
CA SER A 273 -12.24 13.30 -16.13
C SER A 273 -12.05 11.80 -16.39
N LEU A 274 -12.99 10.98 -15.93
CA LEU A 274 -12.97 9.54 -16.07
C LEU A 274 -14.05 9.08 -17.08
N ILE A 275 -13.68 8.14 -17.95
CA ILE A 275 -14.61 7.46 -18.86
C ILE A 275 -14.62 5.98 -18.49
N ALA A 276 -15.80 5.44 -18.19
CA ALA A 276 -15.96 4.02 -17.87
C ALA A 276 -15.48 3.12 -19.03
N MET A 277 -14.76 2.07 -18.69
CA MET A 277 -14.29 1.07 -19.65
C MET A 277 -15.48 0.30 -20.27
N VAL A 278 -15.33 -0.01 -21.54
CA VAL A 278 -16.29 -0.86 -22.25
C VAL A 278 -16.29 -2.26 -21.64
N ASN A 279 -17.46 -2.89 -21.57
CA ASN A 279 -17.69 -4.22 -20.99
C ASN A 279 -17.48 -4.33 -19.46
N GLY A 280 -17.26 -3.20 -18.76
CA GLY A 280 -17.32 -3.18 -17.30
C GLY A 280 -18.76 -3.13 -16.79
N PRO A 281 -18.98 -3.32 -15.46
CA PRO A 281 -17.97 -3.69 -14.47
C PRO A 281 -17.57 -5.18 -14.57
N PHE A 282 -16.41 -5.51 -13.95
CA PHE A 282 -15.80 -6.84 -14.01
C PHE A 282 -15.98 -7.59 -12.68
N THR A 283 -16.16 -8.92 -12.75
CA THR A 283 -16.41 -9.75 -11.55
C THR A 283 -15.15 -9.92 -10.70
N THR A 284 -15.29 -9.84 -9.37
CA THR A 284 -14.24 -10.15 -8.37
C THR A 284 -14.60 -11.39 -7.55
N GLY A 285 -13.83 -11.68 -6.49
CA GLY A 285 -14.26 -12.55 -5.40
C GLY A 285 -15.27 -11.84 -4.48
N VAL A 286 -15.69 -12.50 -3.39
CA VAL A 286 -16.75 -11.99 -2.51
C VAL A 286 -16.19 -10.92 -1.56
N PHE A 287 -16.82 -9.76 -1.54
CA PHE A 287 -16.52 -8.62 -0.69
C PHE A 287 -15.10 -8.08 -0.92
N PRO A 288 -14.79 -7.52 -2.11
CA PRO A 288 -13.49 -6.93 -2.41
C PRO A 288 -13.28 -5.65 -1.58
N VAL A 289 -12.10 -5.52 -0.93
CA VAL A 289 -11.81 -4.42 0.00
C VAL A 289 -10.50 -3.70 -0.27
N ALA A 290 -9.61 -4.28 -1.07
CA ALA A 290 -8.34 -3.65 -1.40
C ALA A 290 -7.90 -4.03 -2.81
N ILE A 291 -7.13 -3.15 -3.43
CA ILE A 291 -6.65 -3.28 -4.80
C ILE A 291 -5.20 -2.80 -4.89
N THR A 292 -4.38 -3.49 -5.66
CA THR A 292 -3.04 -3.05 -6.03
C THR A 292 -2.72 -3.40 -7.47
N ILE A 293 -1.82 -2.64 -8.09
CA ILE A 293 -1.37 -2.87 -9.46
C ILE A 293 0.14 -3.09 -9.43
N ASP A 294 0.63 -4.03 -10.23
CA ASP A 294 2.07 -4.31 -10.26
C ASP A 294 2.84 -3.09 -10.81
N PRO A 295 4.09 -2.87 -10.37
CA PRO A 295 4.85 -1.67 -10.75
C PRO A 295 5.07 -1.52 -12.27
N ARG A 296 4.85 -2.58 -13.06
CA ARG A 296 4.96 -2.59 -14.53
C ARG A 296 3.62 -2.29 -15.23
N ALA A 297 2.55 -1.99 -14.47
CA ALA A 297 1.19 -1.74 -14.96
C ALA A 297 0.57 -2.89 -15.78
N LYS A 298 1.05 -4.14 -15.62
CA LYS A 298 0.59 -5.29 -16.40
C LYS A 298 -0.52 -6.08 -15.73
N TYR A 299 -0.54 -6.10 -14.41
CA TYR A 299 -1.44 -6.93 -13.62
C TYR A 299 -2.06 -6.15 -12.46
N LEU A 300 -3.31 -6.47 -12.17
CA LEU A 300 -4.09 -5.91 -11.09
C LEU A 300 -4.53 -7.02 -10.16
N TYR A 301 -4.51 -6.76 -8.85
CA TYR A 301 -4.84 -7.73 -7.81
C TYR A 301 -5.84 -7.14 -6.84
N VAL A 302 -6.86 -7.93 -6.50
CA VAL A 302 -7.96 -7.55 -5.61
C VAL A 302 -8.04 -8.50 -4.44
N ALA A 303 -7.94 -7.98 -3.22
CA ALA A 303 -8.16 -8.75 -1.99
C ALA A 303 -9.66 -8.83 -1.68
N ASN A 304 -10.17 -10.06 -1.55
CA ASN A 304 -11.58 -10.35 -1.33
C ASN A 304 -11.78 -10.87 0.09
N PHE A 305 -12.32 -10.04 0.96
CA PHE A 305 -12.39 -10.26 2.41
C PHE A 305 -13.18 -11.54 2.76
N ASN A 306 -14.41 -11.69 2.23
CA ASN A 306 -15.28 -12.80 2.61
C ASN A 306 -14.92 -14.13 1.95
N SER A 307 -14.32 -14.10 0.75
CA SER A 307 -13.84 -15.33 0.11
C SER A 307 -12.41 -15.73 0.53
N SER A 308 -11.71 -14.88 1.29
CA SER A 308 -10.32 -15.12 1.71
C SER A 308 -9.39 -15.42 0.54
N THR A 309 -9.51 -14.64 -0.54
CA THR A 309 -8.76 -14.81 -1.78
C THR A 309 -8.16 -13.51 -2.28
N VAL A 310 -7.17 -13.63 -3.17
CA VAL A 310 -6.69 -12.54 -4.03
C VAL A 310 -7.01 -12.91 -5.48
N SER A 311 -7.86 -12.12 -6.13
CA SER A 311 -8.15 -12.24 -7.57
C SER A 311 -7.07 -11.51 -8.38
N ALA A 312 -6.71 -12.07 -9.55
CA ALA A 312 -5.66 -11.55 -10.41
C ALA A 312 -6.17 -11.30 -11.83
N TYR A 313 -5.80 -10.14 -12.41
CA TYR A 313 -6.22 -9.72 -13.75
C TYR A 313 -5.02 -9.23 -14.54
N ALA A 314 -4.96 -9.58 -15.82
CA ALA A 314 -4.09 -8.93 -16.79
C ALA A 314 -4.74 -7.64 -17.28
N ILE A 315 -3.98 -6.55 -17.36
CA ILE A 315 -4.45 -5.27 -17.87
C ILE A 315 -4.12 -5.17 -19.37
N ASP A 316 -5.13 -5.00 -20.21
CA ASP A 316 -4.90 -4.67 -21.61
C ASP A 316 -4.22 -3.30 -21.71
N GLN A 317 -3.04 -3.24 -22.31
CA GLN A 317 -2.22 -2.03 -22.31
C GLN A 317 -2.76 -0.90 -23.21
N ALA A 318 -3.69 -1.20 -24.10
CA ALA A 318 -4.31 -0.20 -24.97
C ALA A 318 -5.61 0.37 -24.37
N THR A 319 -6.41 -0.47 -23.73
CA THR A 319 -7.76 -0.11 -23.26
C THR A 319 -7.91 -0.05 -21.74
N GLY A 320 -6.95 -0.61 -20.98
CA GLY A 320 -7.04 -0.78 -19.53
C GLY A 320 -7.98 -1.92 -19.10
N THR A 321 -8.64 -2.60 -20.02
CA THR A 321 -9.62 -3.63 -19.71
C THR A 321 -8.99 -4.77 -18.93
N PRO A 322 -9.44 -5.08 -17.69
CA PRO A 322 -8.93 -6.19 -16.91
C PRO A 322 -9.51 -7.51 -17.41
N ALA A 323 -8.63 -8.47 -17.69
CA ALA A 323 -8.99 -9.85 -18.03
C ALA A 323 -8.49 -10.79 -16.95
N ALA A 324 -9.35 -11.65 -16.44
CA ALA A 324 -8.98 -12.62 -15.41
C ALA A 324 -7.81 -13.53 -15.86
N THR A 325 -6.79 -13.66 -15.02
CA THR A 325 -5.63 -14.53 -15.29
C THR A 325 -5.96 -16.01 -15.03
N VAL A 326 -5.05 -16.90 -15.41
CA VAL A 326 -5.18 -18.33 -15.09
C VAL A 326 -5.25 -18.52 -13.57
N GLY A 327 -6.29 -19.18 -13.08
CA GLY A 327 -6.58 -19.31 -11.64
C GLY A 327 -7.50 -18.22 -11.09
N SER A 328 -8.25 -17.55 -11.94
CA SER A 328 -9.07 -16.35 -11.67
C SER A 328 -10.19 -16.49 -10.63
N THR A 329 -10.49 -17.68 -10.14
CA THR A 329 -11.40 -17.87 -8.99
C THR A 329 -10.83 -17.32 -7.68
N GLY A 330 -9.61 -16.78 -7.72
CA GLY A 330 -8.87 -16.22 -6.61
C GLY A 330 -7.90 -17.20 -5.97
N THR A 331 -6.67 -16.75 -5.72
CA THR A 331 -5.67 -17.50 -4.97
C THR A 331 -5.99 -17.39 -3.48
N GLN A 332 -6.06 -18.54 -2.79
CA GLN A 332 -6.37 -18.60 -1.36
C GLN A 332 -5.29 -17.92 -0.51
N VAL A 333 -5.74 -17.13 0.44
CA VAL A 333 -4.95 -16.50 1.51
C VAL A 333 -5.58 -16.83 2.85
N LYS A 334 -5.09 -16.23 3.94
CA LYS A 334 -5.71 -16.40 5.25
C LYS A 334 -6.95 -15.50 5.41
N THR A 335 -7.72 -15.75 6.46
CA THR A 335 -9.07 -15.24 6.65
C THR A 335 -9.10 -13.71 6.81
N GLY A 336 -9.98 -13.08 6.05
CA GLY A 336 -10.25 -11.65 6.13
C GLY A 336 -9.09 -10.78 5.65
N PRO A 337 -8.62 -10.92 4.38
CA PRO A 337 -7.66 -10.00 3.81
C PRO A 337 -8.22 -8.57 3.76
N THR A 338 -7.47 -7.59 4.30
CA THR A 338 -7.92 -6.19 4.44
C THR A 338 -7.16 -5.21 3.55
N CYS A 339 -5.92 -5.53 3.20
CA CYS A 339 -5.05 -4.68 2.41
C CYS A 339 -4.12 -5.54 1.58
N VAL A 340 -3.62 -5.02 0.46
CA VAL A 340 -2.73 -5.75 -0.45
C VAL A 340 -1.65 -4.80 -0.98
N THR A 341 -0.40 -5.29 -1.03
CA THR A 341 0.75 -4.55 -1.58
C THR A 341 1.68 -5.45 -2.38
N ILE A 342 2.43 -4.88 -3.30
CA ILE A 342 3.51 -5.55 -4.03
C ILE A 342 4.82 -4.86 -3.67
N GLU A 343 5.89 -5.64 -3.41
CA GLU A 343 7.19 -5.03 -3.17
C GLU A 343 7.71 -4.33 -4.45
N PRO A 344 8.27 -3.12 -4.32
CA PRO A 344 8.50 -2.27 -5.48
C PRO A 344 9.81 -2.57 -6.25
N ALA A 345 10.72 -3.37 -5.72
CA ALA A 345 12.04 -3.58 -6.32
C ALA A 345 12.00 -4.63 -7.44
N LEU A 346 11.48 -5.82 -7.18
CA LEU A 346 11.30 -6.88 -8.19
C LEU A 346 9.91 -6.84 -8.81
N GLY A 347 8.90 -6.42 -8.05
CA GLY A 347 7.51 -6.40 -8.46
C GLY A 347 6.92 -7.82 -8.64
N ILE A 348 7.41 -8.80 -7.88
CA ILE A 348 6.99 -10.20 -7.99
C ILE A 348 6.51 -10.82 -6.68
N TYR A 349 6.62 -10.11 -5.56
CA TYR A 349 6.10 -10.58 -4.27
C TYR A 349 4.96 -9.70 -3.82
N LEU A 350 3.82 -10.33 -3.56
CA LEU A 350 2.59 -9.70 -3.10
C LEU A 350 2.31 -10.14 -1.67
N TYR A 351 1.89 -9.18 -0.83
CA TYR A 351 1.55 -9.42 0.56
C TYR A 351 0.16 -8.88 0.88
N THR A 352 -0.61 -9.63 1.68
CA THR A 352 -1.91 -9.19 2.16
C THR A 352 -2.02 -9.38 3.67
N SER A 353 -2.50 -8.34 4.36
CA SER A 353 -2.84 -8.39 5.78
C SER A 353 -4.15 -9.15 5.97
N ASN A 354 -4.20 -10.10 6.92
CA ASN A 354 -5.36 -10.93 7.20
C ASN A 354 -5.86 -10.64 8.62
N SER A 355 -6.91 -9.83 8.74
CA SER A 355 -7.35 -9.27 10.04
C SER A 355 -7.91 -10.33 11.00
N ALA A 356 -8.58 -11.35 10.49
CA ALA A 356 -9.19 -12.40 11.31
C ALA A 356 -8.18 -13.42 11.82
N ASP A 357 -7.07 -13.66 11.09
CA ASP A 357 -6.03 -14.61 11.50
C ASP A 357 -4.83 -13.96 12.20
N GLY A 358 -4.73 -12.64 12.22
CA GLY A 358 -3.58 -11.95 12.80
C GLY A 358 -2.27 -12.16 12.02
N THR A 359 -2.33 -12.37 10.69
CA THR A 359 -1.19 -12.77 9.87
C THR A 359 -1.01 -11.91 8.62
N VAL A 360 0.12 -12.08 7.94
CA VAL A 360 0.37 -11.61 6.58
C VAL A 360 0.52 -12.84 5.68
N SER A 361 -0.26 -12.94 4.61
CA SER A 361 -0.03 -13.92 3.55
C SER A 361 0.91 -13.36 2.50
N GLY A 362 1.89 -14.15 2.08
CA GLY A 362 2.80 -13.85 0.98
C GLY A 362 2.50 -14.72 -0.23
N LEU A 363 2.47 -14.10 -1.41
CA LEU A 363 2.24 -14.72 -2.70
C LEU A 363 3.34 -14.30 -3.68
N GLN A 364 3.76 -15.22 -4.53
CA GLN A 364 4.65 -14.95 -5.65
C GLN A 364 3.86 -14.77 -6.94
N LEU A 365 4.11 -13.69 -7.62
CA LEU A 365 3.52 -13.31 -8.90
C LEU A 365 4.36 -13.87 -10.04
N ASN A 366 3.71 -14.55 -10.97
CA ASN A 366 4.34 -14.96 -12.22
C ASN A 366 4.38 -13.76 -13.20
N PRO A 367 5.57 -13.24 -13.56
CA PRO A 367 5.67 -12.02 -14.38
C PRO A 367 5.23 -12.20 -15.84
N HIS A 368 5.00 -13.44 -16.30
CA HIS A 368 4.56 -13.74 -17.66
C HIS A 368 3.05 -13.80 -17.83
N ASN A 369 2.31 -14.19 -16.78
CA ASN A 369 0.87 -14.40 -16.88
C ASN A 369 0.06 -13.81 -15.70
N GLY A 370 0.72 -13.18 -14.71
CA GLY A 370 0.08 -12.58 -13.55
C GLY A 370 -0.49 -13.56 -12.52
N GLY A 371 -0.36 -14.86 -12.74
CA GLY A 371 -0.83 -15.87 -11.80
C GLY A 371 -0.08 -15.81 -10.46
N LEU A 372 -0.77 -16.15 -9.38
CA LEU A 372 -0.24 -16.13 -8.02
C LEU A 372 -0.01 -17.53 -7.48
N SER A 373 1.09 -17.72 -6.73
CA SER A 373 1.39 -18.94 -5.98
C SER A 373 1.87 -18.59 -4.56
N GLY A 374 1.63 -19.48 -3.59
CA GLY A 374 2.05 -19.24 -2.20
C GLY A 374 3.56 -19.17 -2.04
N ILE A 375 4.05 -18.22 -1.27
CA ILE A 375 5.45 -18.14 -0.83
C ILE A 375 5.69 -19.16 0.28
N GLN A 376 6.89 -19.75 0.30
CA GLN A 376 7.30 -20.68 1.34
C GLN A 376 7.19 -20.01 2.73
N ASN A 377 6.74 -20.77 3.72
CA ASN A 377 6.50 -20.33 5.11
C ASN A 377 5.38 -19.27 5.29
N SER A 378 4.64 -18.94 4.23
CA SER A 378 3.41 -18.14 4.36
C SER A 378 2.30 -18.96 5.06
N PRO A 379 1.51 -18.37 5.98
CA PRO A 379 1.49 -16.97 6.39
C PRO A 379 2.53 -16.62 7.46
N PHE A 380 2.86 -15.32 7.55
CA PHE A 380 3.80 -14.78 8.54
C PHE A 380 3.04 -14.17 9.72
N PRO A 381 3.49 -14.41 10.98
CA PRO A 381 2.77 -13.91 12.14
C PRO A 381 2.88 -12.38 12.26
N GLY A 382 1.77 -11.73 12.59
CA GLY A 382 1.67 -10.32 12.96
C GLY A 382 1.47 -10.11 14.46
N SER A 383 1.18 -8.87 14.84
CA SER A 383 0.71 -8.48 16.17
C SER A 383 -0.47 -7.54 16.01
N GLY A 384 -1.46 -7.64 16.88
CA GLY A 384 -2.74 -6.96 16.75
C GLY A 384 -3.61 -7.58 15.64
N SER A 385 -4.73 -6.94 15.33
CA SER A 385 -5.57 -7.27 14.17
C SER A 385 -5.02 -6.51 12.96
N PRO A 386 -4.44 -7.19 11.95
CA PRO A 386 -3.87 -6.53 10.78
C PRO A 386 -4.89 -5.67 10.05
N SER A 387 -4.57 -4.40 9.84
CA SER A 387 -5.45 -3.43 9.18
C SER A 387 -4.98 -3.07 7.78
N CYS A 388 -3.68 -2.80 7.59
CA CYS A 388 -3.10 -2.56 6.29
C CYS A 388 -1.66 -3.05 6.21
N VAL A 389 -1.14 -3.16 4.98
CA VAL A 389 0.24 -3.55 4.68
C VAL A 389 0.77 -2.68 3.54
N VAL A 390 2.03 -2.24 3.66
CA VAL A 390 2.73 -1.48 2.63
C VAL A 390 4.15 -2.02 2.47
N ALA A 391 4.71 -1.89 1.27
CA ALA A 391 6.09 -2.24 0.99
C ALA A 391 6.92 -1.00 0.65
N ALA A 392 8.16 -0.95 1.16
CA ALA A 392 9.15 0.06 0.84
C ALA A 392 10.36 -0.60 0.16
N PRO A 393 10.99 0.05 -0.82
CA PRO A 393 12.24 -0.48 -1.39
C PRO A 393 13.34 -0.48 -0.32
N ASN A 394 14.22 -1.48 -0.36
CA ASN A 394 15.51 -1.33 0.28
C ASN A 394 16.34 -0.37 -0.58
N GLY A 395 16.82 0.74 -0.02
CA GLY A 395 17.53 1.81 -0.74
C GLY A 395 18.73 1.37 -1.58
N GLN A 396 19.19 0.12 -1.45
CA GLN A 396 20.23 -0.50 -2.26
C GLN A 396 19.73 -1.15 -3.55
N HIS A 397 18.40 -1.28 -3.72
CA HIS A 397 17.77 -1.89 -4.88
C HIS A 397 16.96 -0.87 -5.68
N ALA A 398 17.14 -0.89 -7.00
CA ALA A 398 16.33 -0.08 -7.91
C ALA A 398 14.87 -0.57 -7.89
N THR A 399 13.93 0.38 -7.90
CA THR A 399 12.50 0.08 -8.05
C THR A 399 12.15 -0.19 -9.51
N GLN A 400 11.12 -1.01 -9.74
CA GLN A 400 10.49 -1.13 -11.05
C GLN A 400 9.72 0.17 -11.34
N ILE A 401 9.99 0.78 -12.48
CA ILE A 401 9.33 2.02 -12.90
C ILE A 401 8.73 1.79 -14.29
N VAL A 402 7.45 2.13 -14.45
CA VAL A 402 6.82 2.23 -15.77
C VAL A 402 7.18 3.59 -16.35
N GLN A 403 7.68 3.59 -17.58
CA GLN A 403 7.76 4.82 -18.38
C GLN A 403 6.40 5.04 -19.03
N PRO A 404 5.86 6.28 -18.99
CA PRO A 404 4.54 6.61 -19.55
C PRO A 404 4.51 6.46 -21.08
#